data_34455e0c9fcfc1af2dec264955228c28
#
_entry.id   34455e0c9fcfc1af2dec264955228c28
#
_cell.length_a   1.000
_cell.length_b   1.000
_cell.length_c   1.000
_cell.angle_alpha   90.00
_cell.angle_beta   90.00
_cell.angle_gamma   90.00
#
_symmetry.space_group_name_H-M   'P 1'
#
loop_
_entity.id
_entity.type
_entity.pdbx_description
1 polymer ?
#
loop_
_entity_poly.entity_id
_entity_poly.type
_entity_poly.pdbx_seq_one_letter_code
_entity_poly.pdbx_strand_id
1 'polypeptide(L)'
;LISLNIPDQIIQRELNELQPIAMRMELKAAKGNSLLINDAYSSDLDSIKIALDFLQQQSGNAKKVVILSDLDQTGMKNSALFPKLITLLETHEIEHVIGIGEAFFDSKHLFSNCSCYKNTDQFIDNVSLFNLNNSAILLKGARRFKFEKIAKILEQKNHETLLEVNLNAISENFHFYKGLLKKETKVMAMVKAFSYGNGSYEIARHLEYHNADYLAVAYIDEGVELRKKGIKTRIMVLNVKGSQFNELINNCLEPEIYSFNQLKI
;
A
#
# COMPACT_ATOMS: atom_id res chain seq x y z
N LEU A 1 -0.53 -31.83 -6.05
CA LEU A 1 -0.14 -32.30 -4.71
C LEU A 1 -0.65 -33.72 -4.46
N ILE A 2 -1.89 -34.05 -4.84
CA ILE A 2 -2.46 -35.41 -4.74
C ILE A 2 -1.62 -36.41 -5.56
N SER A 3 -1.16 -36.04 -6.75
CA SER A 3 -0.26 -36.87 -7.57
C SER A 3 1.14 -37.12 -6.99
N LEU A 4 1.50 -36.39 -5.92
CA LEU A 4 2.75 -36.54 -5.17
C LEU A 4 2.58 -37.36 -3.89
N ASN A 5 1.40 -38.00 -3.69
CA ASN A 5 1.03 -38.77 -2.49
C ASN A 5 1.20 -38.00 -1.18
N ILE A 6 0.96 -36.70 -1.18
CA ILE A 6 0.95 -35.89 0.04
C ILE A 6 -0.40 -36.10 0.75
N PRO A 7 -0.42 -36.43 2.05
CA PRO A 7 -1.66 -36.64 2.80
C PRO A 7 -2.57 -35.39 2.80
N ASP A 8 -3.87 -35.57 2.63
CA ASP A 8 -4.87 -34.49 2.56
C ASP A 8 -4.81 -33.57 3.78
N GLN A 9 -4.53 -34.09 4.97
CA GLN A 9 -4.39 -33.28 6.19
C GLN A 9 -3.23 -32.29 6.11
N ILE A 10 -2.13 -32.67 5.49
CA ILE A 10 -0.98 -31.79 5.28
C ILE A 10 -1.35 -30.74 4.23
N ILE A 11 -1.97 -31.16 3.13
CA ILE A 11 -2.43 -30.24 2.08
C ILE A 11 -3.38 -29.20 2.67
N GLN A 12 -4.35 -29.61 3.48
CA GLN A 12 -5.33 -28.71 4.07
C GLN A 12 -4.71 -27.73 5.07
N ARG A 13 -3.76 -28.19 5.89
CA ARG A 13 -3.03 -27.32 6.82
C ARG A 13 -2.24 -26.23 6.06
N GLU A 14 -1.47 -26.64 5.06
CA GLU A 14 -0.63 -25.69 4.28
C GLU A 14 -1.50 -24.72 3.45
N LEU A 15 -2.65 -25.20 2.92
CA LEU A 15 -3.61 -24.31 2.25
C LEU A 15 -4.19 -23.24 3.16
N ASN A 16 -4.45 -23.56 4.43
CA ASN A 16 -4.95 -22.59 5.41
C ASN A 16 -3.90 -21.54 5.82
N GLU A 17 -2.61 -21.85 5.63
CA GLU A 17 -1.51 -20.93 5.92
C GLU A 17 -1.14 -20.02 4.70
N LEU A 18 -1.72 -20.30 3.52
CA LEU A 18 -1.47 -19.46 2.35
C LEU A 18 -2.03 -18.05 2.58
N GLN A 19 -1.15 -17.07 2.44
CA GLN A 19 -1.56 -15.67 2.47
C GLN A 19 -2.26 -15.30 1.16
N PRO A 20 -3.42 -14.63 1.21
CA PRO A 20 -4.07 -14.12 0.00
C PRO A 20 -3.13 -13.17 -0.75
N ILE A 21 -3.08 -13.33 -2.08
CA ILE A 21 -2.33 -12.39 -2.91
C ILE A 21 -3.16 -11.13 -3.06
N ALA A 22 -2.61 -9.99 -2.64
CA ALA A 22 -3.28 -8.70 -2.75
C ALA A 22 -3.80 -8.44 -4.18
N MET A 23 -5.01 -7.87 -4.29
CA MET A 23 -5.69 -7.54 -5.54
C MET A 23 -5.99 -8.72 -6.48
N ARG A 24 -6.02 -9.96 -5.96
CA ARG A 24 -6.43 -11.15 -6.69
C ARG A 24 -7.52 -11.89 -5.92
N MET A 25 -8.78 -11.66 -6.29
CA MET A 25 -9.97 -12.24 -5.63
C MET A 25 -9.95 -12.05 -4.09
N GLU A 26 -9.34 -10.95 -3.64
CA GLU A 26 -9.19 -10.64 -2.22
C GLU A 26 -10.52 -10.20 -1.64
N LEU A 27 -10.98 -10.90 -0.61
CA LEU A 27 -12.27 -10.67 0.05
C LEU A 27 -12.07 -9.77 1.27
N LYS A 28 -12.81 -8.66 1.33
CA LYS A 28 -12.72 -7.67 2.41
C LYS A 28 -14.10 -7.21 2.85
N ALA A 29 -14.23 -6.87 4.13
CA ALA A 29 -15.39 -6.13 4.60
C ALA A 29 -15.35 -4.70 4.04
N ALA A 30 -16.49 -4.21 3.53
CA ALA A 30 -16.66 -2.85 3.05
C ALA A 30 -17.60 -2.05 3.95
N LYS A 31 -17.56 -0.72 3.82
CA LYS A 31 -18.44 0.20 4.54
C LYS A 31 -19.90 -0.13 4.25
N GLY A 32 -20.80 0.18 5.20
CA GLY A 32 -22.23 -0.02 5.02
C GLY A 32 -22.67 -1.49 4.98
N ASN A 33 -22.02 -2.35 5.76
CA ASN A 33 -22.33 -3.80 5.81
C ASN A 33 -22.22 -4.47 4.44
N SER A 34 -21.22 -4.10 3.65
CA SER A 34 -21.00 -4.57 2.29
C SER A 34 -19.78 -5.47 2.22
N LEU A 35 -19.69 -6.24 1.15
CA LEU A 35 -18.59 -7.11 0.83
C LEU A 35 -17.82 -6.54 -0.37
N LEU A 36 -16.50 -6.46 -0.28
CA LEU A 36 -15.63 -6.04 -1.36
C LEU A 36 -14.81 -7.22 -1.85
N ILE A 37 -14.91 -7.52 -3.13
CA ILE A 37 -14.04 -8.45 -3.84
C ILE A 37 -13.05 -7.62 -4.66
N ASN A 38 -11.79 -7.61 -4.25
CA ASN A 38 -10.74 -6.87 -4.93
C ASN A 38 -9.96 -7.79 -5.87
N ASP A 39 -10.21 -7.66 -7.17
CA ASP A 39 -9.52 -8.40 -8.24
C ASP A 39 -8.96 -7.44 -9.30
N ALA A 40 -8.36 -6.35 -8.87
CA ALA A 40 -7.92 -5.23 -9.71
C ALA A 40 -6.49 -5.39 -10.23
N TYR A 41 -6.12 -6.56 -10.70
CA TYR A 41 -4.80 -6.83 -11.27
C TYR A 41 -4.83 -7.00 -12.80
N SER A 42 -5.83 -7.70 -13.34
CA SER A 42 -6.03 -7.96 -14.75
C SER A 42 -7.46 -7.62 -15.16
N SER A 43 -7.68 -7.30 -16.43
CA SER A 43 -8.99 -6.93 -16.96
C SER A 43 -9.17 -7.46 -18.39
N ASP A 44 -9.39 -8.78 -18.48
CA ASP A 44 -9.77 -9.50 -19.70
C ASP A 44 -11.10 -10.22 -19.49
N LEU A 45 -11.80 -10.62 -20.58
CA LEU A 45 -13.13 -11.20 -20.50
C LEU A 45 -13.21 -12.51 -19.70
N ASP A 46 -12.21 -13.37 -19.83
CA ASP A 46 -12.22 -14.67 -19.15
C ASP A 46 -12.03 -14.48 -17.64
N SER A 47 -11.12 -13.60 -17.26
CA SER A 47 -10.90 -13.27 -15.84
C SER A 47 -12.11 -12.53 -15.24
N ILE A 48 -12.84 -11.73 -16.01
CA ILE A 48 -14.09 -11.09 -15.56
C ILE A 48 -15.16 -12.16 -15.30
N LYS A 49 -15.31 -13.15 -16.19
CA LYS A 49 -16.26 -14.24 -15.99
C LYS A 49 -16.00 -14.97 -14.68
N ILE A 50 -14.76 -15.37 -14.42
CA ILE A 50 -14.37 -16.03 -13.17
C ILE A 50 -14.67 -15.14 -11.94
N ALA A 51 -14.41 -13.85 -12.04
CA ALA A 51 -14.67 -12.91 -10.95
C ALA A 51 -16.18 -12.71 -10.70
N LEU A 52 -17.01 -12.75 -11.75
CA LEU A 52 -18.46 -12.66 -11.63
C LEU A 52 -19.06 -13.95 -11.06
N ASP A 53 -18.56 -15.13 -11.44
CA ASP A 53 -18.94 -16.42 -10.84
C ASP A 53 -18.63 -16.39 -9.33
N PHE A 54 -17.48 -15.88 -8.94
CA PHE A 54 -17.11 -15.72 -7.52
C PHE A 54 -17.98 -14.69 -6.79
N LEU A 55 -18.27 -13.54 -7.41
CA LEU A 55 -19.21 -12.57 -6.88
C LEU A 55 -20.59 -13.20 -6.61
N GLN A 56 -21.09 -14.00 -7.55
CA GLN A 56 -22.37 -14.70 -7.41
C GLN A 56 -22.38 -15.65 -6.21
N GLN A 57 -21.29 -16.38 -5.99
CA GLN A 57 -21.15 -17.29 -4.85
C GLN A 57 -21.11 -16.56 -3.50
N GLN A 58 -20.48 -15.38 -3.46
CA GLN A 58 -20.26 -14.64 -2.22
C GLN A 58 -21.39 -13.65 -1.88
N SER A 59 -22.19 -13.24 -2.87
CA SER A 59 -23.17 -12.15 -2.70
C SER A 59 -24.37 -12.52 -1.83
N GLY A 60 -24.76 -13.79 -1.75
CA GLY A 60 -26.01 -14.18 -1.09
C GLY A 60 -27.19 -13.38 -1.65
N ASN A 61 -27.92 -12.67 -0.78
CA ASN A 61 -29.02 -11.79 -1.15
C ASN A 61 -28.61 -10.29 -1.28
N ALA A 62 -27.32 -9.98 -1.24
CA ALA A 62 -26.84 -8.61 -1.34
C ALA A 62 -26.94 -8.12 -2.81
N LYS A 63 -27.08 -6.80 -2.98
CA LYS A 63 -27.03 -6.16 -4.31
C LYS A 63 -25.67 -6.38 -4.93
N LYS A 64 -25.65 -6.76 -6.20
CA LYS A 64 -24.41 -6.97 -6.94
C LYS A 64 -24.01 -5.72 -7.72
N VAL A 65 -22.88 -5.13 -7.34
CA VAL A 65 -22.32 -3.94 -7.98
C VAL A 65 -20.93 -4.30 -8.54
N VAL A 66 -20.66 -3.90 -9.76
CA VAL A 66 -19.38 -4.17 -10.40
C VAL A 66 -18.74 -2.87 -10.85
N ILE A 67 -17.47 -2.67 -10.43
CA ILE A 67 -16.65 -1.53 -10.83
C ILE A 67 -15.57 -2.06 -11.75
N LEU A 68 -15.66 -1.71 -13.04
CA LEU A 68 -14.78 -2.20 -14.10
C LEU A 68 -13.93 -1.07 -14.67
N SER A 69 -12.67 -1.35 -14.98
CA SER A 69 -11.91 -0.48 -15.87
C SER A 69 -12.07 -0.87 -17.33
N ASP A 70 -11.58 -0.03 -18.25
CA ASP A 70 -11.38 -0.46 -19.63
C ASP A 70 -10.60 -1.79 -19.66
N LEU A 71 -10.99 -2.65 -20.59
CA LEU A 71 -10.41 -3.96 -20.75
C LEU A 71 -9.16 -3.87 -21.61
N ASP A 72 -8.05 -4.38 -21.08
CA ASP A 72 -6.78 -4.44 -21.78
C ASP A 72 -6.57 -5.84 -22.40
N GLN A 73 -5.75 -5.91 -23.44
CA GLN A 73 -5.28 -7.15 -24.07
C GLN A 73 -6.37 -8.12 -24.59
N THR A 74 -7.54 -7.63 -24.93
CA THR A 74 -8.65 -8.48 -25.40
C THR A 74 -8.50 -8.93 -26.85
N GLY A 75 -7.65 -8.28 -27.64
CA GLY A 75 -7.53 -8.51 -29.08
C GLY A 75 -8.78 -8.17 -29.89
N MET A 76 -9.83 -7.64 -29.25
CA MET A 76 -11.13 -7.32 -29.87
C MET A 76 -11.33 -5.81 -29.93
N LYS A 77 -12.09 -5.37 -30.97
CA LYS A 77 -12.59 -3.99 -31.03
C LYS A 77 -13.71 -3.78 -30.00
N ASN A 78 -13.85 -2.58 -29.45
CA ASN A 78 -14.87 -2.24 -28.44
C ASN A 78 -16.30 -2.59 -28.94
N SER A 79 -16.58 -2.44 -30.22
CA SER A 79 -17.89 -2.79 -30.84
C SER A 79 -18.26 -4.28 -30.72
N ALA A 80 -17.27 -5.17 -30.61
CA ALA A 80 -17.50 -6.61 -30.43
C ALA A 80 -17.32 -7.02 -28.95
N LEU A 81 -16.56 -6.26 -28.19
CA LEU A 81 -16.22 -6.52 -26.80
C LEU A 81 -17.37 -6.19 -25.85
N PHE A 82 -17.94 -4.98 -25.94
CA PHE A 82 -18.98 -4.52 -25.03
C PHE A 82 -20.29 -5.33 -25.10
N PRO A 83 -20.79 -5.76 -26.27
CA PRO A 83 -21.96 -6.65 -26.29
C PRO A 83 -21.73 -7.96 -25.52
N LYS A 84 -20.54 -8.56 -25.62
CA LYS A 84 -20.19 -9.77 -24.86
C LYS A 84 -20.13 -9.51 -23.37
N LEU A 85 -19.53 -8.38 -22.98
CA LEU A 85 -19.45 -7.95 -21.58
C LEU A 85 -20.86 -7.72 -21.02
N ILE A 86 -21.73 -7.04 -21.75
CA ILE A 86 -23.12 -6.78 -21.34
C ILE A 86 -23.86 -8.09 -21.10
N THR A 87 -23.80 -9.02 -22.06
CA THR A 87 -24.44 -10.35 -21.91
C THR A 87 -23.91 -11.06 -20.65
N LEU A 88 -22.60 -10.95 -20.37
CA LEU A 88 -22.00 -11.57 -19.21
C LEU A 88 -22.51 -10.94 -17.89
N LEU A 89 -22.63 -9.62 -17.84
CA LEU A 89 -23.14 -8.87 -16.69
C LEU A 89 -24.63 -9.16 -16.43
N GLU A 90 -25.42 -9.24 -17.49
CA GLU A 90 -26.85 -9.58 -17.43
C GLU A 90 -27.07 -11.04 -16.95
N THR A 91 -26.27 -11.98 -17.44
CA THR A 91 -26.31 -13.39 -17.00
C THR A 91 -26.07 -13.55 -15.50
N HIS A 92 -25.25 -12.67 -14.91
CA HIS A 92 -24.95 -12.69 -13.48
C HIS A 92 -25.86 -11.74 -12.68
N GLU A 93 -26.89 -11.17 -13.31
CA GLU A 93 -27.87 -10.27 -12.67
C GLU A 93 -27.19 -9.10 -11.92
N ILE A 94 -26.25 -8.41 -12.57
CA ILE A 94 -25.57 -7.26 -11.99
C ILE A 94 -26.52 -6.06 -11.96
N GLU A 95 -26.82 -5.56 -10.76
CA GLU A 95 -27.76 -4.47 -10.56
C GLU A 95 -27.21 -3.10 -11.01
N HIS A 96 -25.93 -2.89 -10.82
CA HIS A 96 -25.28 -1.63 -11.22
C HIS A 96 -23.87 -1.84 -11.69
N VAL A 97 -23.51 -1.20 -12.79
CA VAL A 97 -22.16 -1.20 -13.37
C VAL A 97 -21.57 0.19 -13.24
N ILE A 98 -20.32 0.27 -12.77
CA ILE A 98 -19.53 1.48 -12.78
C ILE A 98 -18.35 1.25 -13.70
N GLY A 99 -18.36 1.93 -14.85
CA GLY A 99 -17.32 1.83 -15.87
C GLY A 99 -16.29 2.96 -15.73
N ILE A 100 -15.01 2.63 -15.73
CA ILE A 100 -13.92 3.62 -15.58
C ILE A 100 -12.95 3.48 -16.74
N GLY A 101 -12.87 4.52 -17.53
CA GLY A 101 -12.00 4.61 -18.70
C GLY A 101 -12.69 5.27 -19.89
N GLU A 102 -11.91 5.65 -20.89
CA GLU A 102 -12.43 6.33 -22.08
C GLU A 102 -13.31 5.40 -22.91
N ALA A 103 -12.96 4.12 -23.03
CA ALA A 103 -13.77 3.17 -23.79
C ALA A 103 -15.15 2.94 -23.16
N PHE A 104 -15.24 2.83 -21.82
CA PHE A 104 -16.52 2.79 -21.12
C PHE A 104 -17.29 4.09 -21.27
N PHE A 105 -16.61 5.24 -21.12
CA PHE A 105 -17.25 6.55 -21.22
C PHE A 105 -17.87 6.80 -22.60
N ASP A 106 -17.17 6.43 -23.66
CA ASP A 106 -17.64 6.58 -25.05
C ASP A 106 -18.78 5.59 -25.40
N SER A 107 -18.75 4.41 -24.78
CA SER A 107 -19.71 3.34 -24.99
C SER A 107 -20.87 3.31 -23.99
N LYS A 108 -20.99 4.33 -23.11
CA LYS A 108 -22.01 4.39 -22.05
C LYS A 108 -23.45 4.17 -22.52
N HIS A 109 -23.75 4.57 -23.76
CA HIS A 109 -25.07 4.43 -24.40
C HIS A 109 -25.48 2.99 -24.64
N LEU A 110 -24.56 2.03 -24.59
CA LEU A 110 -24.83 0.61 -24.76
C LEU A 110 -25.35 -0.08 -23.49
N PHE A 111 -25.16 0.55 -22.33
CA PHE A 111 -25.53 -0.03 -21.04
C PHE A 111 -26.79 0.61 -20.48
N SER A 112 -27.73 -0.22 -20.04
CA SER A 112 -28.99 0.24 -19.45
C SER A 112 -28.82 0.79 -18.01
N ASN A 113 -27.88 0.26 -17.25
CA ASN A 113 -27.63 0.64 -15.83
C ASN A 113 -26.14 0.77 -15.55
N CYS A 114 -25.51 1.79 -16.14
CA CYS A 114 -24.09 2.06 -15.98
C CYS A 114 -23.82 3.53 -15.67
N SER A 115 -22.97 3.76 -14.67
CA SER A 115 -22.36 5.08 -14.41
C SER A 115 -20.93 5.07 -14.92
N CYS A 116 -20.61 5.90 -15.91
CA CYS A 116 -19.32 5.86 -16.58
C CYS A 116 -18.48 7.11 -16.28
N TYR A 117 -17.19 6.90 -15.97
CA TYR A 117 -16.21 7.93 -15.65
C TYR A 117 -14.98 7.77 -16.54
N LYS A 118 -14.34 8.87 -16.92
CA LYS A 118 -13.16 8.82 -17.77
C LYS A 118 -11.91 8.26 -17.05
N ASN A 119 -11.83 8.45 -15.75
CA ASN A 119 -10.70 7.98 -14.93
C ASN A 119 -11.12 7.72 -13.48
N THR A 120 -10.22 7.09 -12.75
CA THR A 120 -10.43 6.70 -11.35
C THR A 120 -10.64 7.90 -10.41
N ASP A 121 -9.91 9.00 -10.63
CA ASP A 121 -10.02 10.17 -9.75
C ASP A 121 -11.41 10.83 -9.91
N GLN A 122 -11.95 10.93 -11.11
CA GLN A 122 -13.34 11.36 -11.36
C GLN A 122 -14.38 10.50 -10.64
N PHE A 123 -14.22 9.18 -10.63
CA PHE A 123 -15.11 8.31 -9.87
C PHE A 123 -15.00 8.55 -8.37
N ILE A 124 -13.77 8.68 -7.85
CA ILE A 124 -13.52 8.93 -6.41
C ILE A 124 -14.22 10.20 -5.94
N ASP A 125 -14.16 11.27 -6.71
CA ASP A 125 -14.84 12.53 -6.39
C ASP A 125 -16.36 12.39 -6.31
N ASN A 126 -16.91 11.37 -6.97
CA ASN A 126 -18.35 11.10 -7.06
C ASN A 126 -18.80 9.85 -6.30
N VAL A 127 -17.91 9.15 -5.63
CA VAL A 127 -18.22 7.86 -4.97
C VAL A 127 -19.34 7.98 -3.92
N SER A 128 -19.44 9.14 -3.25
CA SER A 128 -20.49 9.42 -2.26
C SER A 128 -21.91 9.48 -2.84
N LEU A 129 -22.06 9.61 -4.15
CA LEU A 129 -23.36 9.59 -4.82
C LEU A 129 -23.97 8.17 -4.91
N PHE A 130 -23.17 7.14 -4.67
CA PHE A 130 -23.60 5.76 -4.75
C PHE A 130 -23.97 5.22 -3.37
N ASN A 131 -25.19 4.69 -3.26
CA ASN A 131 -25.58 3.91 -2.10
C ASN A 131 -25.08 2.47 -2.26
N LEU A 132 -23.89 2.20 -1.77
CA LEU A 132 -23.26 0.89 -1.81
C LEU A 132 -23.52 0.04 -0.55
N ASN A 133 -24.44 0.44 0.32
CA ASN A 133 -24.77 -0.31 1.52
C ASN A 133 -25.46 -1.66 1.19
N ASN A 134 -25.17 -2.67 1.98
CA ASN A 134 -25.67 -4.04 1.82
C ASN A 134 -25.43 -4.60 0.41
N SER A 135 -24.26 -4.33 -0.15
CA SER A 135 -23.87 -4.72 -1.50
C SER A 135 -22.69 -5.66 -1.51
N ALA A 136 -22.64 -6.55 -2.48
CA ALA A 136 -21.43 -7.27 -2.86
C ALA A 136 -20.79 -6.52 -4.04
N ILE A 137 -19.60 -5.99 -3.84
CA ILE A 137 -18.94 -5.08 -4.77
C ILE A 137 -17.72 -5.80 -5.35
N LEU A 138 -17.68 -5.95 -6.67
CA LEU A 138 -16.50 -6.45 -7.37
C LEU A 138 -15.71 -5.28 -7.95
N LEU A 139 -14.45 -5.16 -7.57
CA LEU A 139 -13.45 -4.30 -8.23
C LEU A 139 -12.64 -5.13 -9.21
N LYS A 140 -12.78 -4.85 -10.50
CA LYS A 140 -12.04 -5.54 -11.56
C LYS A 140 -11.47 -4.53 -12.55
N GLY A 141 -10.16 -4.39 -12.59
CA GLY A 141 -9.54 -3.35 -13.41
C GLY A 141 -8.09 -3.62 -13.77
N ALA A 142 -7.66 -3.07 -14.90
CA ALA A 142 -6.26 -3.10 -15.30
C ALA A 142 -5.41 -2.20 -14.38
N ARG A 143 -4.19 -2.61 -14.10
CA ARG A 143 -3.29 -1.97 -13.12
C ARG A 143 -3.07 -0.46 -13.35
N ARG A 144 -3.10 -0.01 -14.61
CA ARG A 144 -2.95 1.42 -14.96
C ARG A 144 -4.04 2.32 -14.37
N PHE A 145 -5.21 1.78 -14.03
CA PHE A 145 -6.31 2.52 -13.42
C PHE A 145 -6.19 2.70 -11.90
N LYS A 146 -5.21 2.07 -11.25
CA LYS A 146 -4.90 2.25 -9.82
C LYS A 146 -6.11 2.04 -8.90
N PHE A 147 -6.84 0.95 -9.11
CA PHE A 147 -8.06 0.61 -8.37
C PHE A 147 -7.82 0.36 -6.87
N GLU A 148 -6.57 0.20 -6.44
CA GLU A 148 -6.19 0.24 -5.02
C GLU A 148 -6.65 1.52 -4.31
N LYS A 149 -6.77 2.65 -5.03
CA LYS A 149 -7.33 3.89 -4.48
C LYS A 149 -8.82 3.72 -4.13
N ILE A 150 -9.58 3.05 -5.01
CA ILE A 150 -11.02 2.76 -4.81
C ILE A 150 -11.19 1.78 -3.66
N ALA A 151 -10.43 0.67 -3.68
CA ALA A 151 -10.47 -0.33 -2.62
C ALA A 151 -10.28 0.31 -1.24
N LYS A 152 -9.26 1.16 -1.09
CA LYS A 152 -8.95 1.86 0.17
C LYS A 152 -10.10 2.75 0.67
N ILE A 153 -10.92 3.32 -0.23
CA ILE A 153 -12.06 4.16 0.15
C ILE A 153 -13.25 3.32 0.58
N LEU A 154 -13.49 2.19 -0.10
CA LEU A 154 -14.63 1.31 0.12
C LEU A 154 -14.41 0.35 1.30
N GLU A 155 -13.18 -0.06 1.58
CA GLU A 155 -12.85 -0.96 2.68
C GLU A 155 -13.34 -0.43 4.03
N GLN A 156 -13.93 -1.33 4.83
CA GLN A 156 -14.22 -1.05 6.22
C GLN A 156 -12.92 -1.22 7.02
N LYS A 157 -12.40 -0.11 7.51
CA LYS A 157 -11.26 -0.16 8.44
C LYS A 157 -11.78 -0.60 9.80
N ASN A 158 -11.58 -1.86 10.14
CA ASN A 158 -11.97 -2.40 11.44
C ASN A 158 -11.06 -1.93 12.58
N HIS A 159 -9.80 -1.62 12.27
CA HIS A 159 -8.84 -1.01 13.21
C HIS A 159 -7.88 -0.13 12.41
N GLU A 160 -7.88 1.14 12.68
CA GLU A 160 -6.81 2.04 12.26
C GLU A 160 -5.89 2.23 13.47
N THR A 161 -4.77 1.51 13.50
CA THR A 161 -3.71 1.86 14.46
C THR A 161 -3.03 3.10 13.91
N LEU A 162 -3.36 4.24 14.47
CA LEU A 162 -2.73 5.52 14.13
C LEU A 162 -1.57 5.76 15.10
N LEU A 163 -0.38 5.85 14.57
CA LEU A 163 0.78 6.36 15.30
C LEU A 163 0.91 7.86 15.03
N GLU A 164 0.55 8.68 15.98
CA GLU A 164 0.76 10.13 15.90
C GLU A 164 2.09 10.50 16.57
N VAL A 165 2.95 11.17 15.81
CA VAL A 165 4.23 11.68 16.30
C VAL A 165 4.14 13.20 16.40
N ASN A 166 4.19 13.71 17.64
CA ASN A 166 4.18 15.14 17.89
C ASN A 166 5.63 15.68 17.84
N LEU A 167 6.02 16.27 16.71
CA LEU A 167 7.35 16.84 16.52
C LEU A 167 7.65 18.00 17.48
N ASN A 168 6.64 18.80 17.87
CA ASN A 168 6.84 19.88 18.85
C ASN A 168 7.22 19.30 20.22
N ALA A 169 6.57 18.23 20.66
CA ALA A 169 6.95 17.57 21.92
C ALA A 169 8.38 16.99 21.86
N ILE A 170 8.82 16.51 20.70
CA ILE A 170 10.22 16.06 20.51
C ILE A 170 11.18 17.24 20.68
N SER A 171 10.90 18.39 20.06
CA SER A 171 11.77 19.57 20.19
C SER A 171 11.75 20.15 21.62
N GLU A 172 10.58 20.18 22.28
CA GLU A 172 10.49 20.60 23.68
C GLU A 172 11.34 19.71 24.60
N ASN A 173 11.23 18.41 24.47
CA ASN A 173 12.08 17.45 25.20
C ASN A 173 13.57 17.64 24.90
N PHE A 174 13.92 17.78 23.62
CA PHE A 174 15.29 18.01 23.22
C PHE A 174 15.88 19.29 23.86
N HIS A 175 15.15 20.39 23.79
CA HIS A 175 15.56 21.67 24.39
C HIS A 175 15.59 21.60 25.91
N PHE A 176 14.65 20.92 26.55
CA PHE A 176 14.67 20.70 27.99
C PHE A 176 15.95 20.01 28.44
N TYR A 177 16.29 18.87 27.86
CA TYR A 177 17.53 18.16 28.22
C TYR A 177 18.78 18.94 27.84
N LYS A 178 18.81 19.61 26.70
CA LYS A 178 19.92 20.46 26.26
C LYS A 178 20.15 21.62 27.25
N GLY A 179 19.06 22.18 27.79
CA GLY A 179 19.09 23.27 28.78
C GLY A 179 19.66 22.87 30.15
N LEU A 180 19.66 21.57 30.48
CA LEU A 180 20.27 21.05 31.71
C LEU A 180 21.80 20.86 31.60
N LEU A 181 22.33 20.95 30.40
CA LEU A 181 23.75 20.66 30.13
C LEU A 181 24.59 21.94 30.16
N LYS A 182 25.90 21.76 30.40
CA LYS A 182 26.86 22.85 30.22
C LYS A 182 26.94 23.26 28.76
N LYS A 183 27.24 24.50 28.47
CA LYS A 183 27.23 25.09 27.13
C LYS A 183 28.12 24.35 26.13
N GLU A 184 29.21 23.73 26.59
CA GLU A 184 30.18 23.01 25.77
C GLU A 184 29.77 21.55 25.52
N THR A 185 28.74 21.04 26.20
CA THR A 185 28.28 19.65 26.08
C THR A 185 27.49 19.46 24.78
N LYS A 186 27.95 18.50 23.96
CA LYS A 186 27.27 18.13 22.73
C LYS A 186 26.17 17.11 22.98
N VAL A 187 25.09 17.21 22.23
CA VAL A 187 23.96 16.29 22.32
C VAL A 187 23.89 15.42 21.09
N MET A 188 23.87 14.11 21.29
CA MET A 188 23.67 13.12 20.26
C MET A 188 22.27 12.50 20.39
N ALA A 189 21.49 12.55 19.32
CA ALA A 189 20.16 11.96 19.29
C ALA A 189 20.17 10.62 18.55
N MET A 190 19.60 9.59 19.18
CA MET A 190 19.48 8.26 18.59
C MET A 190 18.27 8.18 17.66
N VAL A 191 18.50 7.91 16.36
CA VAL A 191 17.47 7.82 15.33
C VAL A 191 17.48 6.47 14.58
N LYS A 192 18.09 5.43 15.20
CA LYS A 192 18.13 4.07 14.64
C LYS A 192 16.75 3.45 14.51
N ALA A 193 16.63 2.37 13.71
CA ALA A 193 15.42 1.60 13.52
C ALA A 193 14.21 2.48 13.13
N PHE A 194 14.37 3.33 12.10
CA PHE A 194 13.38 4.32 11.68
C PHE A 194 12.92 5.23 12.83
N SER A 195 13.84 5.69 13.68
CA SER A 195 13.53 6.42 14.91
C SER A 195 12.53 5.67 15.79
N TYR A 196 12.80 4.37 15.98
CA TYR A 196 11.92 3.45 16.72
C TYR A 196 10.51 3.33 16.11
N GLY A 197 10.41 3.36 14.77
CA GLY A 197 9.16 3.26 14.04
C GLY A 197 8.44 4.58 13.77
N ASN A 198 9.01 5.72 14.23
CA ASN A 198 8.37 7.05 14.13
C ASN A 198 8.72 7.82 12.84
N GLY A 199 9.50 7.24 11.93
CA GLY A 199 9.99 7.91 10.72
C GLY A 199 11.41 8.48 10.90
N SER A 200 12.39 7.91 10.18
CA SER A 200 13.81 8.29 10.39
C SER A 200 14.14 9.66 9.84
N TYR A 201 13.66 10.00 8.66
CA TYR A 201 13.99 11.26 8.01
C TYR A 201 13.32 12.46 8.68
N GLU A 202 12.03 12.36 8.95
CA GLU A 202 11.23 13.43 9.53
C GLU A 202 11.79 13.85 10.90
N ILE A 203 12.12 12.87 11.73
CA ILE A 203 12.69 13.13 13.06
C ILE A 203 14.14 13.61 12.96
N ALA A 204 14.97 13.00 12.11
CA ALA A 204 16.34 13.44 11.91
C ALA A 204 16.41 14.89 11.40
N ARG A 205 15.56 15.24 10.42
CA ARG A 205 15.44 16.60 9.90
C ARG A 205 14.96 17.60 10.95
N HIS A 206 14.00 17.20 11.75
CA HIS A 206 13.49 18.03 12.84
C HIS A 206 14.57 18.30 13.89
N LEU A 207 15.31 17.27 14.32
CA LEU A 207 16.43 17.41 15.24
C LEU A 207 17.59 18.21 14.64
N GLU A 208 17.89 18.06 13.35
CA GLU A 208 18.85 18.90 12.62
C GLU A 208 18.46 20.38 12.67
N TYR A 209 17.20 20.69 12.39
CA TYR A 209 16.66 22.05 12.46
C TYR A 209 16.82 22.65 13.86
N HIS A 210 16.65 21.84 14.90
CA HIS A 210 16.84 22.25 16.31
C HIS A 210 18.30 22.15 16.78
N ASN A 211 19.27 22.02 15.88
CA ASN A 211 20.70 22.02 16.14
C ASN A 211 21.13 20.88 17.10
N ALA A 212 20.71 19.66 16.84
CA ALA A 212 21.36 18.49 17.40
C ALA A 212 22.80 18.40 16.88
N ASP A 213 23.77 18.17 17.79
CA ASP A 213 25.19 18.14 17.41
C ASP A 213 25.53 16.86 16.64
N TYR A 214 24.84 15.76 16.96
CA TYR A 214 25.01 14.45 16.35
C TYR A 214 23.67 13.72 16.23
N LEU A 215 23.59 12.88 15.22
CA LEU A 215 22.62 11.79 15.14
C LEU A 215 23.36 10.46 15.28
N ALA A 216 22.71 9.43 15.80
CA ALA A 216 23.27 8.09 15.83
C ALA A 216 22.30 7.07 15.25
N VAL A 217 22.83 6.16 14.43
CA VAL A 217 22.13 5.06 13.78
C VAL A 217 22.80 3.72 14.13
N ALA A 218 22.07 2.62 13.95
CA ALA A 218 22.62 1.31 14.27
C ALA A 218 23.54 0.80 13.16
N TYR A 219 23.16 0.98 11.90
CA TYR A 219 23.85 0.42 10.74
C TYR A 219 24.12 1.48 9.67
N ILE A 220 25.05 1.17 8.75
CA ILE A 220 25.51 2.11 7.70
C ILE A 220 24.38 2.47 6.72
N ASP A 221 23.56 1.52 6.34
CA ASP A 221 22.43 1.73 5.42
C ASP A 221 21.45 2.80 5.91
N GLU A 222 21.17 2.83 7.22
CA GLU A 222 20.35 3.88 7.84
C GLU A 222 21.00 5.27 7.68
N GLY A 223 22.31 5.35 7.94
CA GLY A 223 23.07 6.59 7.78
C GLY A 223 23.13 7.07 6.32
N VAL A 224 23.35 6.15 5.39
CA VAL A 224 23.36 6.41 3.94
C VAL A 224 21.99 6.91 3.46
N GLU A 225 20.90 6.32 3.95
CA GLU A 225 19.56 6.78 3.61
C GLU A 225 19.32 8.22 4.07
N LEU A 226 19.71 8.55 5.30
CA LEU A 226 19.61 9.92 5.82
C LEU A 226 20.45 10.91 4.99
N ARG A 227 21.67 10.54 4.59
CA ARG A 227 22.51 11.36 3.70
C ARG A 227 21.88 11.59 2.33
N LYS A 228 21.33 10.54 1.70
CA LYS A 228 20.61 10.64 0.41
C LYS A 228 19.41 11.58 0.48
N LYS A 229 18.75 11.64 1.63
CA LYS A 229 17.62 12.56 1.90
C LYS A 229 18.07 13.96 2.32
N GLY A 230 19.38 14.23 2.37
CA GLY A 230 19.94 15.58 2.56
C GLY A 230 20.24 15.98 4.00
N ILE A 231 20.24 15.06 4.95
CA ILE A 231 20.69 15.34 6.34
C ILE A 231 22.18 15.64 6.35
N LYS A 232 22.57 16.77 6.94
CA LYS A 232 23.98 17.27 7.01
C LYS A 232 24.59 17.09 8.37
N THR A 233 23.80 16.99 9.43
CA THR A 233 24.27 16.74 10.80
C THR A 233 25.21 15.54 10.84
N ARG A 234 26.23 15.58 11.71
CA ARG A 234 27.15 14.45 11.90
C ARG A 234 26.39 13.21 12.32
N ILE A 235 26.69 12.06 11.69
CA ILE A 235 26.00 10.79 11.95
C ILE A 235 27.03 9.77 12.42
N MET A 236 26.85 9.25 13.62
CA MET A 236 27.59 8.12 14.15
C MET A 236 26.87 6.80 13.81
N VAL A 237 27.64 5.79 13.42
CA VAL A 237 27.16 4.43 13.15
C VAL A 237 27.71 3.50 14.21
N LEU A 238 26.81 2.81 14.93
CA LEU A 238 27.19 1.98 16.08
C LEU A 238 27.79 0.63 15.67
N ASN A 239 27.24 -0.02 14.64
CA ASN A 239 27.67 -1.36 14.22
C ASN A 239 28.34 -1.30 12.85
N VAL A 240 29.66 -1.23 12.84
CA VAL A 240 30.45 -1.15 11.62
C VAL A 240 31.36 -2.36 11.49
N LYS A 241 31.37 -2.99 10.31
CA LYS A 241 32.32 -4.05 9.95
C LYS A 241 33.47 -3.45 9.15
N GLY A 242 34.68 -4.00 9.28
CA GLY A 242 35.87 -3.47 8.60
C GLY A 242 35.76 -3.36 7.09
N SER A 243 35.01 -4.28 6.45
CA SER A 243 34.76 -4.24 4.99
C SER A 243 33.91 -3.05 4.52
N GLN A 244 33.32 -2.29 5.43
CA GLN A 244 32.37 -1.21 5.15
C GLN A 244 32.97 0.21 5.34
N PHE A 245 34.25 0.35 5.68
CA PHE A 245 34.86 1.65 5.92
C PHE A 245 34.83 2.59 4.71
N ASN A 246 34.96 2.06 3.48
CA ASN A 246 34.85 2.87 2.29
C ASN A 246 33.46 3.50 2.14
N GLU A 247 32.41 2.80 2.52
CA GLU A 247 31.03 3.32 2.47
C GLU A 247 30.80 4.42 3.50
N LEU A 248 31.38 4.29 4.69
CA LEU A 248 31.38 5.34 5.71
C LEU A 248 32.04 6.63 5.20
N ILE A 249 33.25 6.51 4.65
CA ILE A 249 34.02 7.65 4.13
C ILE A 249 33.25 8.35 3.01
N ASN A 250 32.75 7.59 2.02
CA ASN A 250 32.02 8.13 0.87
C ASN A 250 30.74 8.87 1.27
N ASN A 251 30.13 8.52 2.41
CA ASN A 251 28.91 9.15 2.90
C ASN A 251 29.14 10.07 4.10
N CYS A 252 30.39 10.39 4.45
CA CYS A 252 30.72 11.21 5.62
C CYS A 252 30.05 10.75 6.90
N LEU A 253 30.10 9.45 7.18
CA LEU A 253 29.60 8.82 8.40
C LEU A 253 30.75 8.51 9.33
N GLU A 254 30.49 8.51 10.64
CA GLU A 254 31.52 8.31 11.68
C GLU A 254 31.28 6.97 12.39
N PRO A 255 32.26 6.06 12.42
CA PRO A 255 32.08 4.78 13.11
C PRO A 255 32.25 4.93 14.63
N GLU A 256 31.47 4.19 15.41
CA GLU A 256 31.81 3.88 16.77
C GLU A 256 32.92 2.83 16.80
N ILE A 257 34.03 3.12 17.46
CA ILE A 257 35.18 2.21 17.64
C ILE A 257 35.21 1.70 19.07
N TYR A 258 34.91 0.44 19.28
CA TYR A 258 34.82 -0.20 20.58
C TYR A 258 35.87 -1.30 20.81
N SER A 259 36.78 -1.52 19.85
CA SER A 259 37.87 -2.51 20.00
C SER A 259 39.17 -2.07 19.31
N PHE A 260 40.33 -2.51 19.85
CA PHE A 260 41.62 -2.29 19.20
C PHE A 260 41.72 -2.96 17.83
N ASN A 261 41.05 -4.08 17.62
CA ASN A 261 41.04 -4.74 16.32
C ASN A 261 40.32 -3.88 15.27
N GLN A 262 39.22 -3.24 15.64
CA GLN A 262 38.47 -2.34 14.75
C GLN A 262 39.25 -1.04 14.47
N LEU A 263 40.04 -0.57 15.44
CA LEU A 263 40.89 0.62 15.26
C LEU A 263 42.06 0.40 14.31
N LYS A 264 42.51 -0.84 14.12
CA LYS A 264 43.65 -1.21 13.27
C LYS A 264 43.28 -1.43 11.81
N ILE A 265 42.01 -1.49 11.49
CA ILE A 265 41.47 -1.63 10.13
C ILE A 265 41.35 -0.28 9.46
#